data_1263e157ade58826fa7a4699be2d4725
#
_entry.id   1263e157ade58826fa7a4699be2d4725
#
_cell.length_a   1.000
_cell.length_b   1.000
_cell.length_c   1.000
_cell.angle_alpha   90.00
_cell.angle_beta   90.00
_cell.angle_gamma   90.00
#
_symmetry.space_group_name_H-M   'P 1'
#
loop_
_entity.id
_entity.type
_entity.pdbx_description
1 polymer ?
#
loop_
_entity_poly.entity_id
_entity_poly.type
_entity_poly.pdbx_seq_one_letter_code
_entity_poly.pdbx_strand_id
1 'polypeptide(L)'
;MCLVALGLLSQATLHAATVSAQVYSVAGTVEFAGPGSASYAPLKKGQVLPIGTTVRTGDDGVAVLMTTPGSAVQLGNSSILKINKLAFAKSGSDVTQRSAVLQLTSGVVSALIDPSTPKITDFQVETPEGAAAARGTFYAVLVYHGKTYIGVKEGKVAVSASGQ
;
A
#
# COMPACT_ATOMS: atom_id res chain seq x y z
N MET A 1 -31.88 -44.98 30.38
CA MET A 1 -30.77 -44.07 30.72
C MET A 1 -30.10 -43.67 29.41
N CYS A 2 -30.53 -42.54 28.80
CA CYS A 2 -29.97 -42.05 27.57
C CYS A 2 -28.92 -40.96 27.91
N LEU A 3 -27.66 -41.24 27.61
CA LEU A 3 -26.57 -40.23 27.69
C LEU A 3 -26.61 -39.41 26.40
N VAL A 4 -26.93 -38.11 26.52
CA VAL A 4 -26.77 -37.12 25.44
C VAL A 4 -25.34 -36.58 25.57
N ALA A 5 -24.49 -36.94 24.60
CA ALA A 5 -23.17 -36.37 24.48
C ALA A 5 -23.29 -35.02 23.79
N LEU A 6 -23.07 -33.93 24.54
CA LEU A 6 -23.03 -32.58 24.04
C LEU A 6 -21.65 -32.33 23.41
N GLY A 7 -21.57 -32.40 22.08
CA GLY A 7 -20.36 -32.07 21.33
C GLY A 7 -20.10 -30.55 21.36
N LEU A 8 -19.03 -30.12 22.02
CA LEU A 8 -18.50 -28.75 21.91
C LEU A 8 -17.89 -28.54 20.52
N LEU A 9 -18.61 -27.84 19.65
CA LEU A 9 -18.02 -27.28 18.42
C LEU A 9 -17.08 -26.12 18.80
N SER A 10 -15.80 -26.39 18.79
CA SER A 10 -14.76 -25.34 18.89
C SER A 10 -14.80 -24.51 17.61
N GLN A 11 -15.33 -23.29 17.70
CA GLN A 11 -15.26 -22.32 16.62
C GLN A 11 -13.84 -21.75 16.58
N ALA A 12 -13.07 -22.20 15.60
CA ALA A 12 -11.79 -21.57 15.27
C ALA A 12 -12.08 -20.15 14.75
N THR A 13 -11.84 -19.14 15.56
CA THR A 13 -11.86 -17.74 15.15
C THR A 13 -10.70 -17.51 14.19
N LEU A 14 -10.99 -17.40 12.88
CA LEU A 14 -10.03 -16.92 11.90
C LEU A 14 -9.67 -15.47 12.24
N HIS A 15 -8.53 -15.27 12.90
CA HIS A 15 -7.96 -13.94 13.05
C HIS A 15 -7.38 -13.54 11.68
N ALA A 16 -8.09 -12.69 10.96
CA ALA A 16 -7.52 -11.99 9.82
C ALA A 16 -6.36 -11.13 10.35
N ALA A 17 -5.12 -11.48 9.99
CA ALA A 17 -3.96 -10.68 10.35
C ALA A 17 -4.15 -9.27 9.76
N THR A 18 -4.11 -8.25 10.63
CA THR A 18 -4.20 -6.86 10.20
C THR A 18 -2.99 -6.54 9.33
N VAL A 19 -3.21 -6.35 8.05
CA VAL A 19 -2.15 -6.03 7.10
C VAL A 19 -1.79 -4.56 7.25
N SER A 20 -0.50 -4.28 7.40
CA SER A 20 0.04 -2.94 7.58
C SER A 20 1.28 -2.77 6.71
N ALA A 21 1.56 -1.55 6.27
CA ALA A 21 2.83 -1.24 5.65
C ALA A 21 3.93 -1.08 6.73
N GLN A 22 5.17 -1.32 6.35
CA GLN A 22 6.33 -1.13 7.20
C GLN A 22 7.28 -0.10 6.59
N VAL A 23 7.74 0.84 7.39
CA VAL A 23 8.72 1.84 6.97
C VAL A 23 10.11 1.21 6.90
N TYR A 24 10.63 1.09 5.67
CA TYR A 24 11.95 0.53 5.42
C TYR A 24 13.07 1.57 5.64
N SER A 25 12.88 2.79 5.12
CA SER A 25 13.81 3.90 5.29
C SER A 25 13.10 5.24 5.28
N VAL A 26 13.73 6.22 5.92
CA VAL A 26 13.30 7.61 5.97
C VAL A 26 14.54 8.49 5.85
N ALA A 27 14.48 9.54 5.04
CA ALA A 27 15.48 10.58 4.93
C ALA A 27 14.79 11.94 4.85
N GLY A 28 15.38 12.98 5.41
CA GLY A 28 14.80 14.31 5.47
C GLY A 28 13.53 14.39 6.32
N THR A 29 12.70 15.37 6.02
CA THR A 29 11.44 15.62 6.75
C THR A 29 10.33 14.74 6.23
N VAL A 30 9.91 13.76 7.04
CA VAL A 30 8.79 12.86 6.74
C VAL A 30 7.92 12.71 7.97
N GLU A 31 6.62 12.84 7.78
CA GLU A 31 5.63 12.78 8.85
C GLU A 31 4.47 11.86 8.45
N PHE A 32 3.74 11.37 9.46
CA PHE A 32 2.52 10.58 9.24
C PHE A 32 1.39 11.02 10.17
N ALA A 33 0.18 10.82 9.69
CA ALA A 33 -1.04 10.89 10.50
C ALA A 33 -1.70 9.51 10.48
N GLY A 34 -2.02 8.97 11.65
CA GLY A 34 -2.73 7.70 11.79
C GLY A 34 -4.16 7.75 11.25
N PRO A 35 -4.85 6.61 11.15
CA PRO A 35 -6.22 6.54 10.66
C PRO A 35 -7.15 7.49 11.41
N GLY A 36 -7.86 8.36 10.68
CA GLY A 36 -8.79 9.33 11.26
C GLY A 36 -8.14 10.51 12.01
N SER A 37 -6.81 10.57 12.09
CA SER A 37 -6.09 11.67 12.75
C SER A 37 -5.82 12.81 11.77
N ALA A 38 -5.99 14.04 12.24
CA ALA A 38 -5.53 15.25 11.56
C ALA A 38 -4.12 15.70 12.03
N SER A 39 -3.59 15.10 13.11
CA SER A 39 -2.29 15.45 13.68
C SER A 39 -1.18 14.62 13.07
N TYR A 40 -0.13 15.29 12.63
CA TYR A 40 1.06 14.67 12.08
C TYR A 40 2.17 14.54 13.12
N ALA A 41 2.91 13.43 13.05
CA ALA A 41 4.08 13.14 13.86
C ALA A 41 5.24 12.69 12.97
N PRO A 42 6.51 12.88 13.38
CA PRO A 42 7.66 12.42 12.62
C PRO A 42 7.63 10.92 12.37
N LEU A 43 7.85 10.52 11.12
CA LEU A 43 7.93 9.11 10.73
C LEU A 43 9.32 8.56 11.01
N LYS A 44 9.39 7.31 11.47
CA LYS A 44 10.65 6.64 11.79
C LYS A 44 10.77 5.31 11.04
N LYS A 45 12.02 4.93 10.71
CA LYS A 45 12.34 3.60 10.20
C LYS A 45 11.82 2.50 11.13
N GLY A 46 11.28 1.42 10.58
CA GLY A 46 10.73 0.29 11.30
C GLY A 46 9.30 0.48 11.80
N GLN A 47 8.75 1.69 11.68
CA GLN A 47 7.39 1.97 12.10
C GLN A 47 6.38 1.21 11.24
N VAL A 48 5.30 0.74 11.89
CA VAL A 48 4.19 0.03 11.25
C VAL A 48 3.06 1.02 10.98
N LEU A 49 2.57 1.04 9.75
CA LEU A 49 1.54 1.96 9.28
C LEU A 49 0.28 1.18 8.92
N PRO A 50 -0.79 1.26 9.72
CA PRO A 50 -2.06 0.62 9.40
C PRO A 50 -2.75 1.29 8.20
N ILE A 51 -3.73 0.58 7.62
CA ILE A 51 -4.64 1.12 6.61
C ILE A 51 -5.30 2.39 7.15
N GLY A 52 -5.46 3.40 6.30
CA GLY A 52 -5.99 4.72 6.65
C GLY A 52 -4.92 5.74 7.06
N THR A 53 -3.66 5.32 7.22
CA THR A 53 -2.53 6.23 7.51
C THR A 53 -2.22 7.10 6.29
N THR A 54 -1.97 8.38 6.54
CA THR A 54 -1.44 9.34 5.56
C THR A 54 0.01 9.65 5.89
N VAL A 55 0.88 9.57 4.89
CA VAL A 55 2.30 9.95 4.98
C VAL A 55 2.51 11.20 4.11
N ARG A 56 3.25 12.18 4.65
CA ARG A 56 3.67 13.35 3.89
C ARG A 56 5.18 13.55 3.99
N THR A 57 5.78 14.00 2.91
CA THR A 57 7.21 14.34 2.82
C THR A 57 7.36 15.84 2.62
N GLY A 58 8.39 16.42 3.24
CA GLY A 58 8.85 17.77 2.96
C GLY A 58 9.59 17.85 1.61
N ASP A 59 10.13 19.00 1.32
CA ASP A 59 10.93 19.28 0.10
C ASP A 59 12.27 18.51 0.06
N ASP A 60 12.77 18.09 1.22
CA ASP A 60 13.96 17.24 1.41
C ASP A 60 13.61 15.78 1.75
N GLY A 61 12.30 15.46 1.89
CA GLY A 61 11.81 14.21 2.47
C GLY A 61 11.73 13.08 1.45
N VAL A 62 12.19 11.88 1.85
CA VAL A 62 12.03 10.63 1.10
C VAL A 62 11.72 9.50 2.07
N ALA A 63 10.77 8.65 1.73
CA ALA A 63 10.46 7.45 2.52
C ALA A 63 10.30 6.22 1.61
N VAL A 64 10.74 5.06 2.08
CA VAL A 64 10.47 3.78 1.44
C VAL A 64 9.57 2.95 2.36
N LEU A 65 8.45 2.51 1.81
CA LEU A 65 7.45 1.69 2.51
C LEU A 65 7.37 0.31 1.84
N MET A 66 7.44 -0.74 2.64
CA MET A 66 7.06 -2.09 2.24
C MET A 66 5.56 -2.24 2.44
N THR A 67 4.80 -2.42 1.37
CA THR A 67 3.33 -2.42 1.42
C THR A 67 2.73 -3.81 1.59
N THR A 68 3.15 -4.74 0.73
CA THR A 68 2.80 -6.16 0.80
C THR A 68 4.04 -6.99 0.47
N PRO A 69 4.08 -8.31 0.76
CA PRO A 69 5.19 -9.15 0.35
C PRO A 69 5.49 -8.99 -1.15
N GLY A 70 6.73 -8.65 -1.52
CA GLY A 70 7.17 -8.41 -2.90
C GLY A 70 6.71 -7.07 -3.49
N SER A 71 6.27 -6.09 -2.68
CA SER A 71 5.90 -4.76 -3.17
C SER A 71 6.43 -3.67 -2.24
N ALA A 72 7.11 -2.71 -2.82
CA ALA A 72 7.63 -1.54 -2.13
C ALA A 72 7.31 -0.26 -2.90
N VAL A 73 7.16 0.83 -2.17
CA VAL A 73 7.00 2.16 -2.76
C VAL A 73 8.00 3.13 -2.15
N GLN A 74 8.52 4.00 -2.98
CA GLN A 74 9.30 5.15 -2.54
C GLN A 74 8.48 6.42 -2.76
N LEU A 75 8.23 7.14 -1.67
CA LEU A 75 7.73 8.50 -1.71
C LEU A 75 8.90 9.44 -1.94
N GLY A 76 8.80 10.29 -2.96
CA GLY A 76 9.71 11.40 -3.17
C GLY A 76 9.32 12.63 -2.37
N ASN A 77 10.02 13.73 -2.59
CA ASN A 77 9.79 15.01 -1.92
C ASN A 77 8.39 15.59 -2.22
N SER A 78 7.93 16.45 -1.32
CA SER A 78 6.66 17.20 -1.44
C SER A 78 5.44 16.33 -1.81
N SER A 79 5.38 15.11 -1.25
CA SER A 79 4.37 14.10 -1.57
C SER A 79 3.39 13.87 -0.42
N ILE A 80 2.15 13.55 -0.75
CA ILE A 80 1.11 13.15 0.19
C ILE A 80 0.49 11.85 -0.31
N LEU A 81 0.69 10.77 0.46
CA LEU A 81 0.22 9.43 0.16
C LEU A 81 -0.64 8.88 1.30
N LYS A 82 -1.80 8.35 0.98
CA LYS A 82 -2.67 7.63 1.92
C LYS A 82 -2.72 6.14 1.58
N ILE A 83 -2.68 5.30 2.59
CA ILE A 83 -2.82 3.85 2.48
C ILE A 83 -4.31 3.51 2.56
N ASN A 84 -4.97 3.23 1.42
CA ASN A 84 -6.38 2.94 1.38
C ASN A 84 -6.69 1.45 1.60
N LYS A 85 -5.84 0.56 1.08
CA LYS A 85 -6.03 -0.88 1.22
C LYS A 85 -4.69 -1.60 1.20
N LEU A 86 -4.55 -2.59 2.06
CA LEU A 86 -3.50 -3.60 2.03
C LEU A 86 -4.13 -4.95 2.35
N ALA A 87 -3.84 -5.96 1.56
CA ALA A 87 -4.29 -7.32 1.80
C ALA A 87 -3.29 -8.31 1.21
N PHE A 88 -3.08 -9.43 1.89
CA PHE A 88 -2.45 -10.60 1.30
C PHE A 88 -2.99 -11.87 1.96
N ALA A 89 -3.00 -12.96 1.21
CA ALA A 89 -3.36 -14.28 1.69
C ALA A 89 -2.17 -15.22 1.54
N LYS A 90 -2.07 -16.22 2.41
CA LYS A 90 -1.08 -17.27 2.38
C LYS A 90 -1.74 -18.65 2.46
N SER A 91 -1.11 -19.63 1.81
CA SER A 91 -1.38 -21.05 2.00
C SER A 91 -0.06 -21.71 2.37
N GLY A 92 0.09 -22.10 3.64
CA GLY A 92 1.39 -22.48 4.20
C GLY A 92 2.37 -21.31 4.15
N SER A 93 3.54 -21.50 3.53
CA SER A 93 4.57 -20.47 3.32
C SER A 93 4.29 -19.56 2.12
N ASP A 94 3.42 -19.98 1.19
CA ASP A 94 3.25 -19.34 -0.10
C ASP A 94 2.22 -18.20 -0.04
N VAL A 95 2.57 -17.06 -0.63
CA VAL A 95 1.64 -15.95 -0.84
C VAL A 95 0.75 -16.30 -2.03
N THR A 96 -0.55 -16.39 -1.80
CA THR A 96 -1.55 -16.76 -2.82
C THR A 96 -2.29 -15.57 -3.40
N GLN A 97 -2.30 -14.44 -2.70
CA GLN A 97 -2.88 -13.18 -3.15
C GLN A 97 -2.21 -12.01 -2.44
N ARG A 98 -2.04 -10.89 -3.15
CA ARG A 98 -1.62 -9.60 -2.59
C ARG A 98 -2.32 -8.46 -3.30
N SER A 99 -2.76 -7.46 -2.53
CA SER A 99 -3.43 -6.28 -3.04
C SER A 99 -3.00 -5.06 -2.24
N ALA A 100 -2.74 -3.96 -2.93
CA ALA A 100 -2.49 -2.67 -2.31
C ALA A 100 -3.19 -1.57 -3.13
N VAL A 101 -3.89 -0.67 -2.44
CA VAL A 101 -4.43 0.56 -3.02
C VAL A 101 -3.89 1.72 -2.22
N LEU A 102 -3.11 2.56 -2.89
CA LEU A 102 -2.50 3.77 -2.36
C LEU A 102 -3.10 4.98 -3.07
N GLN A 103 -3.36 6.05 -2.36
CA GLN A 103 -3.86 7.31 -2.92
C GLN A 103 -2.77 8.36 -2.86
N LEU A 104 -2.29 8.82 -4.01
CA LEU A 104 -1.36 9.93 -4.15
C LEU A 104 -2.13 11.21 -4.45
N THR A 105 -2.12 12.15 -3.51
CA THR A 105 -2.80 13.45 -3.68
C THR A 105 -1.90 14.47 -4.37
N SER A 106 -0.60 14.46 -4.07
CA SER A 106 0.42 15.32 -4.68
C SER A 106 1.80 14.70 -4.57
N GLY A 107 2.74 15.15 -5.41
CA GLY A 107 4.13 14.70 -5.41
C GLY A 107 4.35 13.43 -6.23
N VAL A 108 5.31 12.61 -5.86
CA VAL A 108 5.74 11.44 -6.64
C VAL A 108 5.84 10.18 -5.79
N VAL A 109 5.35 9.08 -6.33
CA VAL A 109 5.56 7.74 -5.82
C VAL A 109 6.13 6.83 -6.91
N SER A 110 7.21 6.12 -6.58
CA SER A 110 7.77 5.05 -7.42
C SER A 110 7.41 3.71 -6.81
N ALA A 111 6.81 2.82 -7.58
CA ALA A 111 6.39 1.50 -7.14
C ALA A 111 7.24 0.41 -7.79
N LEU A 112 7.81 -0.46 -6.96
CA LEU A 112 8.51 -1.67 -7.36
C LEU A 112 7.69 -2.87 -6.94
N ILE A 113 7.21 -3.63 -7.91
CA ILE A 113 6.33 -4.79 -7.71
C ILE A 113 7.01 -6.00 -8.33
N ASP A 114 7.18 -7.05 -7.54
CA ASP A 114 7.78 -8.32 -7.97
C ASP A 114 7.04 -8.88 -9.20
N PRO A 115 7.72 -9.04 -10.35
CA PRO A 115 7.13 -9.52 -11.60
C PRO A 115 6.93 -11.04 -11.63
N SER A 116 7.47 -11.80 -10.68
CA SER A 116 7.43 -13.26 -10.67
C SER A 116 6.03 -13.85 -10.48
N THR A 117 5.11 -13.07 -9.88
CA THR A 117 3.76 -13.52 -9.52
C THR A 117 2.67 -12.55 -9.93
N PRO A 118 2.53 -12.21 -11.23
CA PRO A 118 1.59 -11.17 -11.68
C PRO A 118 0.12 -11.55 -11.52
N LYS A 119 -0.19 -12.86 -11.52
CA LYS A 119 -1.59 -13.36 -11.41
C LYS A 119 -2.19 -13.16 -10.01
N ILE A 120 -1.36 -13.09 -8.98
CA ILE A 120 -1.80 -12.93 -7.58
C ILE A 120 -1.64 -11.49 -7.07
N THR A 121 -1.16 -10.59 -7.95
CA THR A 121 -0.85 -9.21 -7.59
C THR A 121 -1.88 -8.26 -8.15
N ASP A 122 -2.42 -7.40 -7.29
CA ASP A 122 -3.28 -6.28 -7.63
C ASP A 122 -2.77 -5.04 -6.89
N PHE A 123 -2.01 -4.20 -7.60
CA PHE A 123 -1.39 -3.00 -7.03
C PHE A 123 -1.87 -1.76 -7.79
N GLN A 124 -2.41 -0.79 -7.04
CA GLN A 124 -3.01 0.40 -7.61
C GLN A 124 -2.54 1.66 -6.89
N VAL A 125 -2.22 2.69 -7.67
CA VAL A 125 -2.04 4.06 -7.21
C VAL A 125 -3.19 4.90 -7.75
N GLU A 126 -4.03 5.38 -6.86
CA GLU A 126 -5.11 6.32 -7.15
C GLU A 126 -4.58 7.76 -7.13
N THR A 127 -5.09 8.59 -8.01
CA THR A 127 -4.78 10.02 -8.12
C THR A 127 -6.05 10.84 -8.30
N PRO A 128 -6.03 12.16 -8.21
CA PRO A 128 -7.20 12.99 -8.49
C PRO A 128 -7.80 12.80 -9.90
N GLU A 129 -6.99 12.41 -10.89
CA GLU A 129 -7.45 12.22 -12.28
C GLU A 129 -7.76 10.76 -12.63
N GLY A 130 -7.45 9.80 -11.75
CA GLY A 130 -7.72 8.39 -12.04
C GLY A 130 -6.84 7.43 -11.27
N ALA A 131 -6.59 6.26 -11.83
CA ALA A 131 -5.79 5.23 -11.19
C ALA A 131 -4.82 4.57 -12.16
N ALA A 132 -3.63 4.23 -11.63
CA ALA A 132 -2.60 3.44 -12.29
C ALA A 132 -2.51 2.07 -11.62
N ALA A 133 -2.88 1.00 -12.33
CA ALA A 133 -2.87 -0.37 -11.84
C ALA A 133 -1.75 -1.19 -12.50
N ALA A 134 -1.00 -1.96 -11.70
CA ALA A 134 0.14 -2.74 -12.15
C ALA A 134 0.20 -4.14 -11.52
N ARG A 135 0.83 -5.07 -12.26
CA ARG A 135 0.99 -6.47 -11.84
C ARG A 135 2.41 -6.95 -12.15
N GLY A 136 3.38 -6.57 -11.32
CA GLY A 136 4.77 -6.93 -11.57
C GLY A 136 5.48 -5.92 -12.48
N THR A 137 5.68 -4.71 -11.98
CA THR A 137 6.09 -3.55 -12.76
C THR A 137 6.96 -2.62 -11.92
N PHE A 138 7.91 -1.95 -12.56
CA PHE A 138 8.57 -0.79 -11.99
C PHE A 138 8.08 0.47 -12.71
N TYR A 139 7.32 1.31 -11.99
CA TYR A 139 6.74 2.53 -12.53
C TYR A 139 6.69 3.64 -11.50
N ALA A 140 6.50 4.87 -11.96
CA ALA A 140 6.32 6.05 -11.12
C ALA A 140 5.04 6.78 -11.50
N VAL A 141 4.39 7.35 -10.49
CA VAL A 141 3.24 8.23 -10.64
C VAL A 141 3.59 9.57 -10.02
N LEU A 142 3.45 10.64 -10.80
CA LEU A 142 3.65 12.03 -10.37
C LEU A 142 2.30 12.75 -10.44
N VAL A 143 1.91 13.42 -9.37
CA VAL A 143 0.79 14.36 -9.35
C VAL A 143 1.35 15.77 -9.13
N TYR A 144 1.23 16.61 -10.15
CA TYR A 144 1.75 17.97 -10.16
C TYR A 144 0.69 18.93 -10.71
N HIS A 145 0.35 19.98 -9.95
CA HIS A 145 -0.72 20.91 -10.29
C HIS A 145 -2.05 20.25 -10.70
N GLY A 146 -2.44 19.19 -9.99
CA GLY A 146 -3.67 18.44 -10.26
C GLY A 146 -3.60 17.51 -11.48
N LYS A 147 -2.48 17.48 -12.21
CA LYS A 147 -2.24 16.61 -13.35
C LYS A 147 -1.45 15.38 -12.96
N THR A 148 -1.82 14.24 -13.55
CA THR A 148 -1.18 12.95 -13.30
C THR A 148 -0.28 12.56 -14.48
N TYR A 149 0.95 12.20 -14.16
CA TYR A 149 1.95 11.70 -15.11
C TYR A 149 2.39 10.31 -14.67
N ILE A 150 2.47 9.36 -15.61
CA ILE A 150 2.86 7.99 -15.33
C ILE A 150 4.06 7.63 -16.20
N GLY A 151 5.17 7.26 -15.55
CA GLY A 151 6.37 6.76 -16.20
C GLY A 151 6.54 5.27 -15.90
N VAL A 152 6.65 4.44 -16.93
CA VAL A 152 6.87 3.00 -16.79
C VAL A 152 8.30 2.68 -17.19
N LYS A 153 9.10 2.14 -16.26
CA LYS A 153 10.47 1.69 -16.54
C LYS A 153 10.48 0.27 -17.06
N GLU A 154 9.62 -0.59 -16.47
CA GLU A 154 9.56 -2.01 -16.82
C GLU A 154 8.15 -2.52 -16.59
N GLY A 155 7.65 -3.38 -17.51
CA GLY A 155 6.33 -4.00 -17.43
C GLY A 155 5.22 -3.19 -18.10
N LYS A 156 3.99 -3.32 -17.58
CA LYS A 156 2.78 -2.66 -18.09
C LYS A 156 1.96 -2.06 -16.96
N VAL A 157 1.41 -0.88 -17.19
CA VAL A 157 0.50 -0.20 -16.29
C VAL A 157 -0.82 0.03 -17.01
N ALA A 158 -1.93 -0.38 -16.42
CA ALA A 158 -3.27 -0.03 -16.87
C ALA A 158 -3.68 1.30 -16.22
N VAL A 159 -4.19 2.22 -17.02
CA VAL A 159 -4.62 3.55 -16.55
C VAL A 159 -6.12 3.68 -16.76
N SER A 160 -6.83 4.12 -15.71
CA SER A 160 -8.25 4.50 -15.78
C SER A 160 -8.42 5.95 -15.37
N ALA A 161 -9.23 6.71 -16.09
CA ALA A 161 -9.60 8.08 -15.70
C ALA A 161 -10.72 8.05 -14.66
N SER A 162 -10.68 8.99 -13.70
CA SER A 162 -11.81 9.23 -12.77
C SER A 162 -12.89 10.02 -13.51
N GLY A 163 -14.12 9.52 -13.50
CA GLY A 163 -15.30 10.27 -13.98
C GLY A 163 -15.85 9.89 -15.35
N GLN A 164 -15.69 8.63 -15.76
CA GLN A 164 -16.53 8.04 -16.81
C GLN A 164 -17.26 6.81 -16.32
#